data_1a7ffd6d32521cfa9dbf3f00919d0ab2
#
_entry.id   1a7ffd6d32521cfa9dbf3f00919d0ab2
#
_cell.length_a   1.000
_cell.length_b   1.000
_cell.length_c   1.000
_cell.angle_alpha   90.00
_cell.angle_beta   90.00
_cell.angle_gamma   90.00
#
_symmetry.space_group_name_H-M   'P 1'
#
loop_
_entity.id
_entity.type
_entity.pdbx_description
1 polymer ?
#
loop_
_entity_poly.entity_id
_entity_poly.type
_entity_poly.pdbx_seq_one_letter_code
_entity_poly.pdbx_strand_id
1 'polypeptide(L)'
;MTTKYNIRTKKRLFTNWLCLMLLFIITGCKETTTSRSLSEREFHYDDRLSTLSIDKNGYWIGGETGVIWHVDGQNRKRFYTGLDRIYDIKRDSKQSNQIWVATRNAGLQLWNIAGDTLIHKTTFEIPSKGSRYSPYSIEIIDGNLFVATSQGLFSMPLNQQQQGLKPLYPIHKEKAGQYYEPFLVNNLCHVGNKWLFAATQAGVISINLQTKKTELRHKGENIPSVAIYDGKLYILSDNQLTIEGFNGADSKTFSLPQSVLSFYKASSTYYFITSSSILLSDNLKRFVTIPLRNNIPDNPHQISIADDGNGFSVLLTKNAVWRIPHHLGFFNVNPPVVTACLSDKSLIYVNN
;
A
#
# COMPACT_ATOMS: atom_id res chain seq x y z
N MET A 1 10.59 -80.22 26.63
CA MET A 1 11.23 -78.99 27.05
C MET A 1 10.84 -77.90 26.03
N THR A 2 9.87 -77.14 26.37
CA THR A 2 9.31 -76.06 25.49
C THR A 2 9.71 -74.73 26.05
N THR A 3 10.60 -74.00 25.36
CA THR A 3 11.11 -72.71 25.72
C THR A 3 10.06 -71.63 25.35
N LYS A 4 9.34 -71.12 26.35
CA LYS A 4 8.50 -69.93 26.18
C LYS A 4 9.38 -68.70 26.02
N TYR A 5 9.55 -68.26 24.80
CA TYR A 5 10.21 -66.96 24.53
C TYR A 5 9.29 -65.79 24.94
N ASN A 6 9.85 -64.88 25.75
CA ASN A 6 9.16 -63.85 26.46
C ASN A 6 8.80 -62.67 25.52
N ILE A 7 7.59 -62.68 25.01
CA ILE A 7 7.07 -61.65 24.06
C ILE A 7 6.94 -60.24 24.70
N ARG A 8 6.98 -60.15 26.02
CA ARG A 8 6.85 -58.88 26.75
C ARG A 8 8.07 -57.95 26.64
N THR A 9 9.25 -58.51 26.49
CA THR A 9 10.50 -57.71 26.37
C THR A 9 10.63 -57.04 24.99
N LYS A 10 10.17 -57.70 23.89
CA LYS A 10 10.20 -57.09 22.54
C LYS A 10 9.24 -55.90 22.38
N LYS A 11 8.06 -55.93 23.03
CA LYS A 11 7.12 -54.82 22.98
C LYS A 11 7.65 -53.56 23.70
N ARG A 12 8.33 -53.71 24.83
CA ARG A 12 8.95 -52.58 25.56
C ARG A 12 10.12 -51.98 24.81
N LEU A 13 10.94 -52.76 24.14
CA LEU A 13 12.03 -52.24 23.31
C LEU A 13 11.51 -51.51 22.08
N PHE A 14 10.45 -52.01 21.44
CA PHE A 14 9.86 -51.34 20.26
C PHE A 14 9.17 -50.01 20.63
N THR A 15 8.46 -49.99 21.77
CA THR A 15 7.81 -48.77 22.26
C THR A 15 8.82 -47.71 22.67
N ASN A 16 9.94 -48.09 23.31
CA ASN A 16 11.00 -47.19 23.65
C ASN A 16 11.76 -46.67 22.43
N TRP A 17 11.92 -47.47 21.40
CA TRP A 17 12.57 -47.08 20.13
C TRP A 17 11.66 -46.15 19.33
N LEU A 18 10.34 -46.36 19.34
CA LEU A 18 9.36 -45.48 18.73
C LEU A 18 9.29 -44.11 19.45
N CYS A 19 9.35 -44.09 20.79
CA CYS A 19 9.43 -42.87 21.55
C CYS A 19 10.77 -42.13 21.33
N LEU A 20 11.88 -42.84 21.19
CA LEU A 20 13.18 -42.20 20.84
C LEU A 20 13.16 -41.65 19.42
N MET A 21 12.56 -42.36 18.44
CA MET A 21 12.40 -41.84 17.08
C MET A 21 11.45 -40.65 17.03
N LEU A 22 10.37 -40.62 17.80
CA LEU A 22 9.50 -39.46 17.94
C LEU A 22 10.20 -38.29 18.62
N LEU A 23 11.05 -38.52 19.61
CA LEU A 23 11.90 -37.49 20.23
C LEU A 23 12.94 -36.96 19.22
N PHE A 24 13.52 -37.80 18.36
CA PHE A 24 14.44 -37.33 17.32
C PHE A 24 13.72 -36.55 16.20
N ILE A 25 12.47 -36.86 15.90
CA ILE A 25 11.68 -36.09 14.95
C ILE A 25 11.32 -34.72 15.56
N ILE A 26 11.10 -34.64 16.88
CA ILE A 26 10.80 -33.39 17.56
C ILE A 26 12.08 -32.54 17.81
N THR A 27 13.24 -33.19 17.97
CA THR A 27 14.53 -32.48 18.18
C THR A 27 15.29 -32.24 16.87
N GLY A 28 14.87 -32.84 15.76
CA GLY A 28 15.50 -32.70 14.45
C GLY A 28 15.10 -31.44 13.68
N CYS A 29 14.03 -30.77 14.08
CA CYS A 29 13.82 -29.38 13.69
C CYS A 29 14.66 -28.47 14.59
N LYS A 30 15.95 -28.37 14.32
CA LYS A 30 16.66 -27.14 14.61
C LYS A 30 16.02 -26.09 13.68
N GLU A 31 14.94 -25.48 14.16
CA GLU A 31 14.54 -24.16 13.69
C GLU A 31 15.79 -23.30 13.81
N THR A 32 16.49 -23.11 12.70
CA THR A 32 17.34 -21.94 12.57
C THR A 32 16.40 -20.76 12.47
N THR A 33 15.75 -20.43 13.57
CA THR A 33 15.08 -19.16 13.80
C THR A 33 16.16 -18.10 13.79
N THR A 34 16.58 -17.71 12.61
CA THR A 34 17.25 -16.42 12.45
C THR A 34 16.14 -15.37 12.65
N SER A 35 15.83 -15.08 13.92
CA SER A 35 15.09 -13.89 14.28
C SER A 35 15.97 -12.69 13.94
N ARG A 36 16.00 -12.29 12.67
CA ARG A 36 16.36 -10.92 12.36
C ARG A 36 15.20 -10.10 12.89
N SER A 37 15.44 -9.33 13.92
CA SER A 37 14.53 -8.34 14.39
C SER A 37 14.14 -7.51 13.17
N LEU A 38 12.94 -7.69 12.68
CA LEU A 38 12.29 -6.62 11.94
C LEU A 38 12.22 -5.52 12.96
N SER A 39 13.05 -4.53 12.73
CA SER A 39 13.16 -3.43 13.63
C SER A 39 11.78 -2.99 14.02
N GLU A 40 11.53 -3.10 15.29
CA GLU A 40 10.69 -2.25 16.05
C GLU A 40 9.29 -2.02 15.42
N ARG A 41 8.32 -2.64 16.03
CA ARG A 41 7.00 -2.07 16.15
C ARG A 41 7.23 -0.63 16.61
N GLU A 42 7.41 0.25 15.63
CA GLU A 42 7.88 1.59 15.94
C GLU A 42 6.95 2.23 16.95
N PHE A 43 5.63 1.94 16.89
CA PHE A 43 4.71 2.58 17.83
C PHE A 43 3.35 1.91 17.80
N HIS A 44 2.75 1.84 18.95
CA HIS A 44 1.33 1.55 19.06
C HIS A 44 0.56 2.87 18.97
N TYR A 45 -0.32 2.97 17.98
CA TYR A 45 -1.20 4.12 17.79
C TYR A 45 -2.56 3.80 18.42
N ASP A 46 -3.13 4.79 19.08
CA ASP A 46 -4.43 4.69 19.75
C ASP A 46 -5.62 4.95 18.80
N ASP A 47 -5.35 5.19 17.54
CA ASP A 47 -6.34 5.31 16.47
C ASP A 47 -6.11 4.23 15.41
N ARG A 48 -7.13 3.97 14.60
CA ARG A 48 -6.99 3.14 13.40
C ARG A 48 -6.33 3.94 12.31
N LEU A 49 -5.22 3.45 11.81
CA LEU A 49 -4.44 4.10 10.78
C LEU A 49 -5.06 3.89 9.40
N SER A 50 -5.04 4.91 8.57
CA SER A 50 -5.74 4.91 7.28
C SER A 50 -4.86 5.27 6.08
N THR A 51 -3.80 6.05 6.26
CA THR A 51 -2.91 6.43 5.16
C THR A 51 -1.49 6.71 5.64
N LEU A 52 -0.53 6.52 4.74
CA LEU A 52 0.89 6.78 4.92
C LEU A 52 1.40 7.60 3.74
N SER A 53 2.10 8.69 4.02
CA SER A 53 2.80 9.49 3.02
C SER A 53 4.21 9.80 3.48
N ILE A 54 5.20 9.47 2.68
CA ILE A 54 6.61 9.77 2.96
C ILE A 54 6.98 11.14 2.39
N ASP A 55 7.74 11.89 3.16
CA ASP A 55 8.39 13.11 2.69
C ASP A 55 9.90 13.10 3.00
N LYS A 56 10.58 14.19 2.70
CA LYS A 56 12.05 14.29 2.88
C LYS A 56 12.52 14.14 4.33
N ASN A 57 11.64 14.42 5.28
CA ASN A 57 11.97 14.52 6.70
C ASN A 57 11.29 13.43 7.53
N GLY A 58 10.76 12.36 6.88
CA GLY A 58 10.06 11.30 7.59
C GLY A 58 8.76 10.91 6.92
N TYR A 59 7.72 10.67 7.70
CA TYR A 59 6.43 10.26 7.15
C TYR A 59 5.24 10.82 7.92
N TRP A 60 4.15 11.00 7.20
CA TRP A 60 2.86 11.42 7.68
C TRP A 60 1.92 10.22 7.75
N ILE A 61 1.18 10.10 8.82
CA ILE A 61 0.18 9.05 9.02
C ILE A 61 -1.15 9.72 9.30
N GLY A 62 -2.19 9.33 8.56
CA GLY A 62 -3.56 9.71 8.84
C GLY A 62 -4.32 8.60 9.56
N GLY A 63 -5.24 8.98 10.44
CA GLY A 63 -6.12 8.09 11.18
C GLY A 63 -7.58 8.18 10.75
N GLU A 64 -8.38 7.24 11.24
CA GLU A 64 -9.81 7.17 10.96
C GLU A 64 -10.65 8.21 11.69
N THR A 65 -10.11 8.76 12.79
CA THR A 65 -10.75 9.80 13.60
C THR A 65 -10.19 11.20 13.31
N GLY A 66 -9.45 11.35 12.19
CA GLY A 66 -8.87 12.63 11.77
C GLY A 66 -7.61 13.02 12.53
N VAL A 67 -7.02 12.10 13.28
CA VAL A 67 -5.70 12.34 13.89
C VAL A 67 -4.63 12.20 12.81
N ILE A 68 -3.68 13.13 12.81
CA ILE A 68 -2.49 13.09 11.94
C ILE A 68 -1.26 12.97 12.83
N TRP A 69 -0.34 12.10 12.44
CA TRP A 69 0.99 12.02 13.04
C TRP A 69 2.04 12.38 12.00
N HIS A 70 3.06 13.08 12.45
CA HIS A 70 4.31 13.27 11.70
C HIS A 70 5.43 12.61 12.49
N VAL A 71 6.15 11.72 11.83
CA VAL A 71 7.28 10.97 12.41
C VAL A 71 8.54 11.38 11.66
N ASP A 72 9.51 11.92 12.41
CA ASP A 72 10.81 12.34 11.92
C ASP A 72 11.89 11.71 12.83
N GLY A 73 12.49 10.61 12.39
CA GLY A 73 13.39 9.80 13.18
C GLY A 73 12.71 9.30 14.46
N GLN A 74 13.21 9.76 15.61
CA GLN A 74 12.65 9.43 16.93
C GLN A 74 11.55 10.41 17.37
N ASN A 75 11.39 11.52 16.67
CA ASN A 75 10.40 12.53 17.02
C ASN A 75 9.03 12.20 16.44
N ARG A 76 8.02 12.35 17.28
CA ARG A 76 6.61 12.16 16.88
C ARG A 76 5.79 13.36 17.30
N LYS A 77 5.08 13.89 16.34
CA LYS A 77 4.10 14.94 16.56
C LYS A 77 2.73 14.40 16.24
N ARG A 78 1.79 14.65 17.13
CA ARG A 78 0.38 14.28 16.97
C ARG A 78 -0.47 15.52 16.85
N PHE A 79 -1.30 15.54 15.83
CA PHE A 79 -2.17 16.65 15.52
C PHE A 79 -3.64 16.19 15.52
N TYR A 80 -4.48 16.93 16.23
CA TYR A 80 -5.92 16.72 16.23
C TYR A 80 -6.56 17.71 15.26
N THR A 81 -7.16 17.20 14.20
CA THR A 81 -7.73 18.06 13.15
C THR A 81 -9.23 18.28 13.29
N GLY A 82 -9.92 17.44 14.09
CA GLY A 82 -11.38 17.44 14.17
C GLY A 82 -12.07 16.91 12.90
N LEU A 83 -11.29 16.33 11.98
CA LEU A 83 -11.79 15.70 10.76
C LEU A 83 -12.26 14.27 11.05
N ASP A 84 -12.83 13.64 10.03
CA ASP A 84 -13.06 12.21 9.98
C ASP A 84 -11.88 11.47 9.29
N ARG A 85 -12.13 10.26 8.81
CA ARG A 85 -11.13 9.41 8.14
C ARG A 85 -10.32 10.19 7.10
N ILE A 86 -9.01 10.09 7.21
CA ILE A 86 -8.05 10.66 6.28
C ILE A 86 -7.70 9.61 5.23
N TYR A 87 -7.83 9.95 3.96
CA TYR A 87 -7.55 9.06 2.85
C TYR A 87 -6.16 9.26 2.25
N ASP A 88 -5.67 10.49 2.23
CA ASP A 88 -4.33 10.79 1.72
C ASP A 88 -3.79 12.08 2.34
N ILE A 89 -2.48 12.17 2.47
CA ILE A 89 -1.76 13.36 2.93
C ILE A 89 -0.62 13.63 1.96
N LYS A 90 -0.54 14.85 1.42
CA LYS A 90 0.58 15.27 0.58
C LYS A 90 1.17 16.58 1.08
N ARG A 91 2.47 16.62 1.22
CA ARG A 91 3.21 17.83 1.51
C ARG A 91 3.54 18.55 0.21
N ASP A 92 3.34 19.87 0.18
CA ASP A 92 3.78 20.68 -0.94
C ASP A 92 5.31 20.84 -0.87
N SER A 93 6.04 20.31 -1.84
CA SER A 93 7.51 20.43 -1.90
C SER A 93 7.99 21.86 -2.08
N LYS A 94 7.19 22.74 -2.68
CA LYS A 94 7.50 24.17 -2.89
C LYS A 94 7.09 25.03 -1.69
N GLN A 95 6.10 24.58 -0.92
CA GLN A 95 5.62 25.23 0.30
C GLN A 95 5.71 24.24 1.47
N SER A 96 6.94 24.01 1.92
CA SER A 96 7.26 22.94 2.90
C SER A 96 6.54 23.06 4.26
N ASN A 97 5.88 24.18 4.52
CA ASN A 97 5.03 24.39 5.69
C ASN A 97 3.53 24.10 5.44
N GLN A 98 3.17 23.50 4.31
CA GLN A 98 1.79 23.17 3.99
C GLN A 98 1.61 21.69 3.70
N ILE A 99 0.47 21.16 4.16
CA ILE A 99 0.01 19.81 3.81
C ILE A 99 -1.41 19.86 3.26
N TRP A 100 -1.65 19.01 2.28
CA TRP A 100 -2.95 18.74 1.71
C TRP A 100 -3.49 17.44 2.30
N VAL A 101 -4.73 17.45 2.72
CA VAL A 101 -5.36 16.32 3.41
C VAL A 101 -6.67 15.98 2.70
N ALA A 102 -6.75 14.76 2.16
CA ALA A 102 -7.97 14.19 1.61
C ALA A 102 -8.76 13.50 2.72
N THR A 103 -10.05 13.80 2.84
CA THR A 103 -10.89 13.26 3.91
C THR A 103 -12.15 12.59 3.37
N ARG A 104 -12.79 11.78 4.19
CA ARG A 104 -14.00 11.08 3.81
C ARG A 104 -15.20 12.02 3.57
N ASN A 105 -15.47 12.93 4.51
CA ASN A 105 -16.68 13.76 4.48
C ASN A 105 -16.40 15.25 4.46
N ALA A 106 -15.18 15.70 4.85
CA ALA A 106 -14.83 17.10 4.93
C ALA A 106 -14.11 17.63 3.66
N GLY A 107 -14.09 16.82 2.59
CA GLY A 107 -13.50 17.24 1.31
C GLY A 107 -11.97 17.27 1.33
N LEU A 108 -11.41 18.15 0.50
CA LEU A 108 -9.98 18.39 0.42
C LEU A 108 -9.61 19.60 1.30
N GLN A 109 -8.63 19.42 2.18
CA GLN A 109 -8.23 20.40 3.17
C GLN A 109 -6.79 20.86 2.94
N LEU A 110 -6.54 22.15 3.14
CA LEU A 110 -5.19 22.71 3.19
C LEU A 110 -4.89 23.18 4.61
N TRP A 111 -3.75 22.72 5.15
CA TRP A 111 -3.29 23.03 6.49
C TRP A 111 -1.88 23.60 6.48
N ASN A 112 -1.61 24.57 7.37
CA ASN A 112 -0.27 25.08 7.63
C ASN A 112 0.35 24.35 8.83
N ILE A 113 1.60 23.95 8.70
CA ILE A 113 2.42 23.44 9.79
C ILE A 113 3.03 24.64 10.52
N ALA A 114 2.66 24.84 11.78
CA ALA A 114 3.16 25.92 12.63
C ALA A 114 3.75 25.33 13.92
N GLY A 115 5.05 25.01 13.87
CA GLY A 115 5.73 24.33 14.98
C GLY A 115 5.12 22.97 15.29
N ASP A 116 4.45 22.86 16.44
CA ASP A 116 3.81 21.63 16.92
C ASP A 116 2.29 21.61 16.68
N THR A 117 1.79 22.52 15.83
CA THR A 117 0.37 22.60 15.53
C THR A 117 0.12 22.57 14.03
N LEU A 118 -1.07 22.08 13.64
CA LEU A 118 -1.63 22.25 12.31
C LEU A 118 -2.71 23.31 12.38
N ILE A 119 -2.61 24.32 11.54
CA ILE A 119 -3.59 25.40 11.44
C ILE A 119 -4.36 25.20 10.14
N HIS A 120 -5.67 24.98 10.26
CA HIS A 120 -6.55 24.90 9.09
C HIS A 120 -6.51 26.21 8.30
N LYS A 121 -6.27 26.12 7.00
CA LYS A 121 -6.22 27.28 6.11
C LYS A 121 -7.49 27.42 5.29
N THR A 122 -7.89 26.35 4.62
CA THR A 122 -9.09 26.35 3.79
C THR A 122 -9.56 24.95 3.44
N THR A 123 -10.83 24.84 3.12
CA THR A 123 -11.48 23.63 2.60
C THR A 123 -11.86 23.88 1.15
N PHE A 124 -11.55 22.90 0.29
CA PHE A 124 -11.96 22.88 -1.10
C PHE A 124 -13.08 21.87 -1.28
N GLU A 125 -14.24 22.37 -1.63
CA GLU A 125 -15.33 21.48 -2.04
C GLU A 125 -15.04 20.89 -3.42
N ILE A 126 -15.33 19.61 -3.57
CA ILE A 126 -15.26 18.95 -4.87
C ILE A 126 -16.58 19.24 -5.57
N PRO A 127 -16.57 19.86 -6.79
CA PRO A 127 -17.78 20.19 -7.50
C PRO A 127 -18.66 18.95 -7.70
N SER A 128 -19.90 18.99 -7.20
CA SER A 128 -20.81 17.85 -7.22
C SER A 128 -22.21 18.27 -7.63
N LYS A 129 -22.93 17.39 -8.34
CA LYS A 129 -24.38 17.53 -8.59
C LYS A 129 -25.15 16.76 -7.51
N GLY A 130 -25.21 17.32 -6.28
CA GLY A 130 -26.10 16.81 -5.22
C GLY A 130 -25.53 15.70 -4.32
N SER A 131 -24.31 15.23 -4.52
CA SER A 131 -23.63 14.25 -3.64
C SER A 131 -22.28 14.78 -3.18
N ARG A 132 -21.90 14.48 -1.95
CA ARG A 132 -20.54 14.79 -1.48
C ARG A 132 -19.55 13.80 -2.11
N TYR A 133 -18.54 14.32 -2.77
CA TYR A 133 -17.49 13.51 -3.36
C TYR A 133 -16.32 13.42 -2.38
N SER A 134 -15.85 12.21 -2.14
CA SER A 134 -14.67 12.01 -1.29
C SER A 134 -13.41 12.01 -2.15
N PRO A 135 -12.40 12.82 -1.81
CA PRO A 135 -11.06 12.69 -2.38
C PRO A 135 -10.37 11.45 -1.80
N TYR A 136 -9.71 10.67 -2.63
CA TYR A 136 -9.02 9.44 -2.23
C TYR A 136 -7.50 9.51 -2.35
N SER A 137 -7.01 10.23 -3.36
CA SER A 137 -5.58 10.34 -3.61
C SER A 137 -5.25 11.73 -4.16
N ILE A 138 -4.09 12.22 -3.79
CA ILE A 138 -3.62 13.56 -4.14
C ILE A 138 -2.25 13.43 -4.81
N GLU A 139 -2.03 14.16 -5.92
CA GLU A 139 -0.71 14.37 -6.48
C GLU A 139 -0.45 15.86 -6.73
N ILE A 140 0.79 16.29 -6.47
CA ILE A 140 1.24 17.68 -6.73
C ILE A 140 2.34 17.62 -7.78
N ILE A 141 2.04 18.15 -8.96
CA ILE A 141 2.93 18.08 -10.12
C ILE A 141 3.09 19.49 -10.71
N ASP A 142 4.30 20.02 -10.65
CA ASP A 142 4.66 21.31 -11.23
C ASP A 142 3.68 22.46 -10.90
N GLY A 143 3.34 22.58 -9.62
CA GLY A 143 2.45 23.64 -9.11
C GLY A 143 0.96 23.43 -9.45
N ASN A 144 0.59 22.24 -9.89
CA ASN A 144 -0.80 21.83 -10.06
C ASN A 144 -1.13 20.70 -9.07
N LEU A 145 -2.29 20.80 -8.47
CA LEU A 145 -2.87 19.77 -7.63
C LEU A 145 -3.81 18.91 -8.48
N PHE A 146 -3.69 17.60 -8.33
CA PHE A 146 -4.55 16.59 -8.96
C PHE A 146 -5.20 15.76 -7.85
N VAL A 147 -6.50 15.54 -7.96
CA VAL A 147 -7.29 14.89 -6.92
C VAL A 147 -8.14 13.78 -7.52
N ALA A 148 -7.86 12.55 -7.13
CA ALA A 148 -8.70 11.39 -7.41
C ALA A 148 -9.90 11.39 -6.46
N THR A 149 -11.08 11.15 -6.98
CA THR A 149 -12.32 11.18 -6.18
C THR A 149 -13.24 10.00 -6.50
N SER A 150 -14.28 9.85 -5.69
CA SER A 150 -15.38 8.90 -5.97
C SER A 150 -16.13 9.18 -7.27
N GLN A 151 -15.90 10.32 -7.90
CA GLN A 151 -16.68 10.79 -9.07
C GLN A 151 -15.79 11.36 -10.17
N GLY A 152 -14.52 10.96 -10.22
CA GLY A 152 -13.62 11.35 -11.29
C GLY A 152 -12.34 12.03 -10.82
N LEU A 153 -11.66 12.62 -11.78
CA LEU A 153 -10.37 13.29 -11.59
C LEU A 153 -10.52 14.80 -11.71
N PHE A 154 -10.02 15.50 -10.71
CA PHE A 154 -10.05 16.96 -10.65
C PHE A 154 -8.64 17.54 -10.59
N SER A 155 -8.51 18.81 -10.96
CA SER A 155 -7.24 19.55 -10.83
C SER A 155 -7.46 21.01 -10.46
N MET A 156 -6.40 21.63 -9.91
CA MET A 156 -6.36 23.04 -9.55
C MET A 156 -4.92 23.54 -9.59
N PRO A 157 -4.63 24.69 -10.24
CA PRO A 157 -3.35 25.35 -10.10
C PRO A 157 -3.16 25.90 -8.68
N LEU A 158 -2.02 25.60 -8.05
CA LEU A 158 -1.76 26.01 -6.66
C LEU A 158 -1.60 27.52 -6.48
N ASN A 159 -1.24 28.25 -7.52
CA ASN A 159 -1.17 29.71 -7.54
C ASN A 159 -2.54 30.39 -7.82
N GLN A 160 -3.59 29.62 -8.08
CA GLN A 160 -4.93 30.11 -8.40
C GLN A 160 -6.00 29.35 -7.58
N GLN A 161 -5.73 29.11 -6.30
CA GLN A 161 -6.59 28.32 -5.42
C GLN A 161 -8.03 28.87 -5.33
N GLN A 162 -8.21 30.19 -5.52
CA GLN A 162 -9.54 30.84 -5.55
C GLN A 162 -10.44 30.33 -6.68
N GLN A 163 -9.88 29.71 -7.73
CA GLN A 163 -10.68 29.14 -8.81
C GLN A 163 -11.31 27.78 -8.44
N GLY A 164 -10.86 27.16 -7.32
CA GLY A 164 -11.32 25.87 -6.88
C GLY A 164 -10.91 24.71 -7.80
N LEU A 165 -11.37 23.52 -7.47
CA LEU A 165 -11.15 22.30 -8.23
C LEU A 165 -11.99 22.29 -9.50
N LYS A 166 -11.37 21.91 -10.62
CA LYS A 166 -12.05 21.76 -11.92
C LYS A 166 -11.92 20.32 -12.41
N PRO A 167 -12.94 19.74 -13.07
CA PRO A 167 -12.84 18.44 -13.71
C PRO A 167 -11.69 18.45 -14.73
N LEU A 168 -10.75 17.53 -14.58
CA LEU A 168 -9.63 17.37 -15.51
C LEU A 168 -9.96 16.38 -16.64
N TYR A 169 -10.59 15.28 -16.28
CA TYR A 169 -11.09 14.32 -17.25
C TYR A 169 -12.59 14.57 -17.43
N PRO A 170 -13.08 14.66 -18.67
CA PRO A 170 -14.47 14.97 -18.93
C PRO A 170 -15.36 13.85 -18.37
N ILE A 171 -15.88 14.11 -17.18
CA ILE A 171 -16.85 13.25 -16.51
C ILE A 171 -18.13 13.21 -17.36
N HIS A 172 -18.36 14.24 -18.19
CA HIS A 172 -19.50 14.38 -19.08
C HIS A 172 -19.09 15.14 -20.36
N LYS A 173 -18.78 14.43 -21.44
CA LYS A 173 -19.15 14.93 -22.75
C LYS A 173 -20.54 14.36 -23.05
N GLU A 174 -21.55 15.18 -22.86
CA GLU A 174 -22.84 14.92 -23.43
C GLU A 174 -22.71 14.88 -24.97
N LYS A 175 -22.43 13.70 -25.49
CA LYS A 175 -22.94 13.37 -26.81
C LYS A 175 -24.39 13.00 -26.60
N ALA A 176 -25.27 13.68 -27.25
CA ALA A 176 -26.71 13.54 -27.13
C ALA A 176 -27.13 12.10 -26.83
N GLY A 177 -27.65 11.86 -25.62
CA GLY A 177 -28.24 10.59 -25.20
C GLY A 177 -27.33 9.56 -24.53
N GLN A 178 -26.04 9.79 -24.32
CA GLN A 178 -25.16 8.90 -23.53
C GLN A 178 -24.73 9.60 -22.24
N TYR A 179 -25.30 9.17 -21.12
CA TYR A 179 -24.82 9.49 -19.81
C TYR A 179 -23.55 8.65 -19.57
N TYR A 180 -22.38 9.29 -19.47
CA TYR A 180 -21.21 8.66 -18.87
C TYR A 180 -21.39 8.77 -17.36
N GLU A 181 -21.61 7.65 -16.68
CA GLU A 181 -21.59 7.64 -15.23
C GLU A 181 -20.21 8.07 -14.74
N PRO A 182 -20.16 8.96 -13.73
CA PRO A 182 -18.89 9.30 -13.07
C PRO A 182 -18.31 8.04 -12.46
N PHE A 183 -17.01 7.81 -12.66
CA PHE A 183 -16.36 6.62 -12.16
C PHE A 183 -15.35 6.93 -11.06
N LEU A 184 -15.26 6.01 -10.13
CA LEU A 184 -14.30 6.04 -9.03
C LEU A 184 -12.87 6.04 -9.59
N VAL A 185 -12.07 7.01 -9.14
CA VAL A 185 -10.62 7.04 -9.32
C VAL A 185 -9.96 6.58 -8.02
N ASN A 186 -9.30 5.44 -8.06
CA ASN A 186 -8.76 4.76 -6.89
C ASN A 186 -7.44 5.40 -6.40
N ASN A 187 -6.47 5.58 -7.31
CA ASN A 187 -5.21 6.23 -6.99
C ASN A 187 -4.56 6.90 -8.20
N LEU A 188 -3.54 7.69 -7.95
CA LEU A 188 -2.77 8.43 -8.93
C LEU A 188 -1.29 8.07 -8.83
N CYS A 189 -0.59 8.13 -9.97
CA CYS A 189 0.87 8.18 -10.01
C CYS A 189 1.33 9.03 -11.19
N HIS A 190 2.57 9.55 -11.15
CA HIS A 190 3.07 10.43 -12.20
C HIS A 190 4.54 10.20 -12.54
N VAL A 191 4.93 10.59 -13.75
CA VAL A 191 6.33 10.60 -14.22
C VAL A 191 6.74 12.03 -14.53
N GLY A 192 7.56 12.59 -13.66
CA GLY A 192 7.96 13.98 -13.75
C GLY A 192 6.75 14.91 -13.92
N ASN A 193 6.87 15.89 -14.82
CA ASN A 193 5.78 16.79 -15.19
C ASN A 193 5.12 16.43 -16.54
N LYS A 194 5.35 15.21 -17.04
CA LYS A 194 4.90 14.79 -18.39
C LYS A 194 3.67 13.91 -18.37
N TRP A 195 3.61 12.92 -17.49
CA TRP A 195 2.55 11.94 -17.47
C TRP A 195 1.89 11.84 -16.10
N LEU A 196 0.58 11.83 -16.09
CA LEU A 196 -0.27 11.45 -14.96
C LEU A 196 -1.07 10.21 -15.36
N PHE A 197 -1.10 9.22 -14.48
CA PHE A 197 -1.90 8.01 -14.61
C PHE A 197 -2.88 7.91 -13.45
N ALA A 198 -4.10 7.53 -13.77
CA ALA A 198 -5.17 7.34 -12.78
C ALA A 198 -5.76 5.94 -12.91
N ALA A 199 -5.75 5.19 -11.83
CA ALA A 199 -6.42 3.90 -11.70
C ALA A 199 -7.93 4.13 -11.51
N THR A 200 -8.78 3.50 -12.31
CA THR A 200 -10.21 3.70 -12.24
C THR A 200 -10.99 2.39 -12.34
N GLN A 201 -12.29 2.44 -12.02
CA GLN A 201 -13.21 1.31 -12.26
C GLN A 201 -13.39 0.96 -13.74
N ALA A 202 -13.03 1.88 -14.65
CA ALA A 202 -13.23 1.70 -16.09
C ALA A 202 -11.94 1.45 -16.88
N GLY A 203 -10.80 1.34 -16.18
CA GLY A 203 -9.49 1.19 -16.78
C GLY A 203 -8.46 2.18 -16.22
N VAL A 204 -7.40 2.41 -16.99
CA VAL A 204 -6.33 3.38 -16.67
C VAL A 204 -6.51 4.63 -17.53
N ILE A 205 -6.67 5.79 -16.91
CA ILE A 205 -6.58 7.08 -17.59
C ILE A 205 -5.12 7.49 -17.64
N SER A 206 -4.58 7.72 -18.82
CA SER A 206 -3.27 8.33 -19.04
C SER A 206 -3.43 9.75 -19.59
N ILE A 207 -2.77 10.71 -18.97
CA ILE A 207 -2.82 12.11 -19.35
C ILE A 207 -1.39 12.61 -19.62
N ASN A 208 -1.15 13.03 -20.83
CA ASN A 208 0.05 13.79 -21.13
C ASN A 208 -0.17 15.25 -20.70
N LEU A 209 0.49 15.67 -19.63
CA LEU A 209 0.29 16.98 -19.03
C LEU A 209 0.77 18.15 -19.90
N GLN A 210 1.71 17.90 -20.82
CA GLN A 210 2.23 18.90 -21.75
C GLN A 210 1.29 19.12 -22.94
N THR A 211 0.85 18.04 -23.57
CA THR A 211 -0.02 18.10 -24.77
C THR A 211 -1.51 18.10 -24.44
N LYS A 212 -1.87 17.84 -23.17
CA LYS A 212 -3.26 17.65 -22.71
C LYS A 212 -3.99 16.46 -23.35
N LYS A 213 -3.27 15.59 -24.05
CA LYS A 213 -3.84 14.38 -24.64
C LYS A 213 -4.19 13.40 -23.52
N THR A 214 -5.41 12.90 -23.57
CA THR A 214 -5.94 11.93 -22.59
C THR A 214 -6.36 10.67 -23.32
N GLU A 215 -6.07 9.52 -22.73
CA GLU A 215 -6.40 8.19 -23.25
C GLU A 215 -6.88 7.28 -22.13
N LEU A 216 -7.92 6.49 -22.39
CA LEU A 216 -8.37 5.41 -21.52
C LEU A 216 -7.84 4.08 -22.05
N ARG A 217 -6.97 3.43 -21.27
CA ARG A 217 -6.40 2.10 -21.54
C ARG A 217 -6.99 1.06 -20.62
N HIS A 218 -6.84 -0.23 -20.94
CA HIS A 218 -7.42 -1.34 -20.17
C HIS A 218 -8.91 -1.14 -19.92
N LYS A 219 -9.66 -0.80 -20.99
CA LYS A 219 -11.07 -0.44 -20.92
C LYS A 219 -11.93 -1.59 -20.39
N GLY A 220 -12.81 -1.26 -19.45
CA GLY A 220 -13.73 -2.22 -18.84
C GLY A 220 -13.14 -3.02 -17.69
N GLU A 221 -11.86 -2.81 -17.36
CA GLU A 221 -11.22 -3.42 -16.21
C GLU A 221 -11.32 -2.50 -14.99
N ASN A 222 -11.63 -3.07 -13.82
CA ASN A 222 -11.49 -2.35 -12.56
C ASN A 222 -10.02 -2.38 -12.15
N ILE A 223 -9.39 -1.21 -12.09
CA ILE A 223 -7.98 -1.04 -11.73
C ILE A 223 -7.90 -0.47 -10.33
N PRO A 224 -7.60 -1.30 -9.32
CA PRO A 224 -7.45 -0.82 -7.95
C PRO A 224 -6.20 0.04 -7.75
N SER A 225 -5.10 -0.25 -8.48
CA SER A 225 -3.84 0.46 -8.26
C SER A 225 -2.98 0.55 -9.51
N VAL A 226 -2.31 1.69 -9.66
CA VAL A 226 -1.22 1.93 -10.62
C VAL A 226 -0.01 2.51 -9.90
N ALA A 227 1.19 2.17 -10.36
CA ALA A 227 2.43 2.73 -9.84
C ALA A 227 3.51 2.79 -10.92
N ILE A 228 4.58 3.51 -10.64
CA ILE A 228 5.72 3.66 -11.56
C ILE A 228 6.98 3.19 -10.87
N TYR A 229 7.63 2.21 -11.48
CA TYR A 229 8.92 1.68 -11.04
C TYR A 229 9.79 1.41 -12.27
N ASP A 230 11.09 1.66 -12.16
CA ASP A 230 12.10 1.35 -13.20
C ASP A 230 11.70 1.89 -14.58
N GLY A 231 11.11 3.08 -14.65
CA GLY A 231 10.70 3.71 -15.91
C GLY A 231 9.55 3.03 -16.64
N LYS A 232 8.76 2.20 -15.94
CA LYS A 232 7.58 1.50 -16.48
C LYS A 232 6.34 1.75 -15.62
N LEU A 233 5.18 1.63 -16.27
CA LEU A 233 3.89 1.66 -15.62
C LEU A 233 3.52 0.23 -15.20
N TYR A 234 3.15 0.08 -13.95
CA TYR A 234 2.65 -1.13 -13.32
C TYR A 234 1.16 -0.94 -13.06
N ILE A 235 0.36 -1.88 -13.53
CA ILE A 235 -1.09 -1.83 -13.47
C ILE A 235 -1.59 -3.09 -12.78
N LEU A 236 -2.24 -2.92 -11.64
CA LEU A 236 -2.89 -4.02 -10.93
C LEU A 236 -4.34 -4.10 -11.36
N SER A 237 -4.78 -5.27 -11.84
CA SER A 237 -6.17 -5.58 -12.10
C SER A 237 -6.51 -6.96 -11.52
N ASP A 238 -7.42 -7.00 -10.55
CA ASP A 238 -7.85 -8.21 -9.85
C ASP A 238 -6.64 -9.06 -9.35
N ASN A 239 -6.37 -10.20 -10.00
CA ASN A 239 -5.24 -11.08 -9.70
C ASN A 239 -4.15 -11.04 -10.77
N GLN A 240 -4.00 -9.93 -11.47
CA GLN A 240 -2.99 -9.74 -12.52
C GLN A 240 -2.19 -8.47 -12.30
N LEU A 241 -0.89 -8.53 -12.61
CA LEU A 241 -0.01 -7.39 -12.68
C LEU A 241 0.46 -7.21 -14.12
N THR A 242 0.08 -6.14 -14.76
CA THR A 242 0.58 -5.76 -16.09
C THR A 242 1.68 -4.72 -15.94
N ILE A 243 2.80 -4.93 -16.63
CA ILE A 243 3.96 -4.03 -16.69
C ILE A 243 4.13 -3.59 -18.13
N GLU A 244 4.08 -2.29 -18.38
CA GLU A 244 4.17 -1.74 -19.73
C GLU A 244 4.93 -0.41 -19.80
N GLY A 245 5.30 0.01 -20.99
CA GLY A 245 5.79 1.37 -21.23
C GLY A 245 4.70 2.43 -21.06
N PHE A 246 5.08 3.68 -20.83
CA PHE A 246 4.11 4.77 -20.61
C PHE A 246 3.16 5.02 -21.79
N ASN A 247 3.53 4.57 -22.97
CA ASN A 247 2.71 4.60 -24.19
C ASN A 247 1.94 3.29 -24.45
N GLY A 248 1.98 2.32 -23.52
CA GLY A 248 1.36 1.01 -23.68
C GLY A 248 2.22 -0.02 -24.43
N ALA A 249 3.44 0.33 -24.83
CA ALA A 249 4.35 -0.62 -25.49
C ALA A 249 4.95 -1.62 -24.49
N ASP A 250 5.48 -2.74 -25.02
CA ASP A 250 6.20 -3.78 -24.27
C ASP A 250 5.41 -4.35 -23.08
N SER A 251 4.10 -4.47 -23.23
CA SER A 251 3.20 -4.95 -22.18
C SER A 251 3.45 -6.42 -21.86
N LYS A 252 3.59 -6.73 -20.57
CA LYS A 252 3.70 -8.09 -20.01
C LYS A 252 2.77 -8.23 -18.84
N THR A 253 1.96 -9.29 -18.83
CA THR A 253 1.02 -9.59 -17.75
C THR A 253 1.47 -10.82 -16.97
N PHE A 254 1.41 -10.73 -15.66
CA PHE A 254 1.75 -11.78 -14.69
C PHE A 254 0.52 -12.11 -13.88
N SER A 255 0.19 -13.40 -13.77
CA SER A 255 -0.87 -13.87 -12.87
C SER A 255 -0.37 -13.89 -11.44
N LEU A 256 -1.18 -13.42 -10.51
CA LEU A 256 -0.91 -13.45 -9.09
C LEU A 256 -1.68 -14.61 -8.44
N PRO A 257 -1.17 -15.20 -7.35
CA PRO A 257 -1.76 -16.42 -6.78
C PRO A 257 -3.14 -16.19 -6.13
N GLN A 258 -3.48 -14.93 -5.86
CA GLN A 258 -4.77 -14.54 -5.29
C GLN A 258 -5.08 -13.08 -5.60
N SER A 259 -6.30 -12.63 -5.33
CA SER A 259 -6.72 -11.24 -5.49
C SER A 259 -5.90 -10.30 -4.61
N VAL A 260 -5.44 -9.21 -5.20
CA VAL A 260 -4.54 -8.23 -4.60
C VAL A 260 -5.21 -6.85 -4.62
N LEU A 261 -5.13 -6.15 -3.51
CA LEU A 261 -5.78 -4.85 -3.30
C LEU A 261 -4.86 -3.68 -3.67
N SER A 262 -3.58 -3.82 -3.38
CA SER A 262 -2.54 -2.86 -3.75
C SER A 262 -1.19 -3.55 -3.83
N PHE A 263 -0.24 -2.89 -4.48
CA PHE A 263 1.12 -3.41 -4.57
C PHE A 263 2.14 -2.28 -4.44
N TYR A 264 3.35 -2.70 -4.10
CA TYR A 264 4.51 -1.83 -3.99
C TYR A 264 5.77 -2.59 -4.45
N LYS A 265 6.74 -1.89 -5.02
CA LYS A 265 8.04 -2.45 -5.36
C LYS A 265 9.15 -1.66 -4.68
N ALA A 266 9.98 -2.35 -3.91
CA ALA A 266 11.17 -1.77 -3.30
C ALA A 266 12.40 -2.56 -3.75
N SER A 267 13.34 -1.88 -4.37
CA SER A 267 14.52 -2.54 -4.95
C SER A 267 14.09 -3.67 -5.90
N SER A 268 14.47 -4.92 -5.61
CA SER A 268 14.10 -6.10 -6.40
C SER A 268 12.86 -6.83 -5.88
N THR A 269 12.27 -6.41 -4.76
CA THR A 269 11.17 -7.12 -4.10
C THR A 269 9.83 -6.46 -4.39
N TYR A 270 8.87 -7.27 -4.82
CA TYR A 270 7.47 -6.91 -4.97
C TYR A 270 6.71 -7.28 -3.69
N TYR A 271 5.87 -6.38 -3.23
CA TYR A 271 4.97 -6.52 -2.10
C TYR A 271 3.54 -6.43 -2.62
N PHE A 272 2.74 -7.44 -2.40
CA PHE A 272 1.34 -7.46 -2.80
C PHE A 272 0.47 -7.57 -1.56
N ILE A 273 -0.42 -6.61 -1.39
CA ILE A 273 -1.34 -6.56 -0.26
C ILE A 273 -2.63 -7.26 -0.65
N THR A 274 -3.03 -8.23 0.15
CA THR A 274 -4.30 -8.95 0.00
C THR A 274 -5.23 -8.65 1.16
N SER A 275 -6.41 -9.22 1.17
CA SER A 275 -7.35 -9.06 2.29
C SER A 275 -6.87 -9.66 3.62
N SER A 276 -5.86 -10.53 3.60
CA SER A 276 -5.43 -11.29 4.80
C SER A 276 -3.92 -11.45 4.95
N SER A 277 -3.14 -11.04 3.95
CA SER A 277 -1.70 -11.29 3.92
C SER A 277 -0.96 -10.28 3.05
N ILE A 278 0.36 -10.30 3.18
CA ILE A 278 1.28 -9.69 2.23
C ILE A 278 1.98 -10.81 1.46
N LEU A 279 1.96 -10.75 0.14
CA LEU A 279 2.77 -11.62 -0.70
C LEU A 279 4.05 -10.89 -1.08
N LEU A 280 5.17 -11.56 -0.96
CA LEU A 280 6.48 -11.09 -1.38
C LEU A 280 6.94 -11.88 -2.60
N SER A 281 7.54 -11.22 -3.58
CA SER A 281 8.15 -11.88 -4.74
C SER A 281 9.36 -11.11 -5.24
N ASP A 282 10.39 -11.81 -5.72
CA ASP A 282 11.55 -11.23 -6.40
C ASP A 282 11.44 -11.30 -7.93
N ASN A 283 10.58 -12.17 -8.45
CA ASN A 283 10.56 -12.51 -9.87
C ASN A 283 9.16 -12.73 -10.46
N LEU A 284 8.10 -12.45 -9.69
CA LEU A 284 6.68 -12.63 -10.05
C LEU A 284 6.28 -14.09 -10.39
N LYS A 285 7.12 -15.07 -9.98
CA LYS A 285 6.87 -16.51 -10.18
C LYS A 285 6.83 -17.27 -8.85
N ARG A 286 7.62 -16.83 -7.88
CA ARG A 286 7.66 -17.40 -6.54
C ARG A 286 7.14 -16.38 -5.55
N PHE A 287 6.35 -16.83 -4.60
CA PHE A 287 5.73 -15.94 -3.61
C PHE A 287 5.94 -16.51 -2.20
N VAL A 288 6.27 -15.60 -1.28
CA VAL A 288 6.28 -15.85 0.16
C VAL A 288 5.09 -15.14 0.76
N THR A 289 4.31 -15.82 1.58
CA THR A 289 3.12 -15.26 2.21
C THR A 289 3.40 -14.88 3.65
N ILE A 290 3.10 -13.63 4.02
CA ILE A 290 3.14 -13.13 5.39
C ILE A 290 1.70 -12.89 5.85
N PRO A 291 1.13 -13.73 6.71
CA PRO A 291 -0.22 -13.51 7.24
C PRO A 291 -0.27 -12.25 8.10
N LEU A 292 -1.25 -11.39 7.87
CA LEU A 292 -1.46 -10.17 8.66
C LEU A 292 -2.28 -10.42 9.93
N ARG A 293 -2.92 -11.59 10.06
CA ARG A 293 -3.77 -11.96 11.18
C ARG A 293 -4.72 -10.83 11.60
N ASN A 294 -4.66 -10.35 12.83
CA ASN A 294 -5.56 -9.31 13.37
C ASN A 294 -5.13 -7.86 13.01
N ASN A 295 -4.12 -7.69 12.17
CA ASN A 295 -3.55 -6.38 11.84
C ASN A 295 -4.10 -5.79 10.54
N ILE A 296 -5.15 -6.38 9.96
CA ILE A 296 -5.74 -5.89 8.72
C ILE A 296 -6.66 -4.71 9.05
N PRO A 297 -6.53 -3.56 8.37
CA PRO A 297 -7.51 -2.50 8.43
C PRO A 297 -8.89 -2.98 7.98
N ASP A 298 -9.95 -2.39 8.52
CA ASP A 298 -11.33 -2.70 8.09
C ASP A 298 -11.54 -2.40 6.59
N ASN A 299 -10.74 -1.50 6.04
CA ASN A 299 -10.63 -1.27 4.61
C ASN A 299 -9.21 -1.60 4.14
N PRO A 300 -8.97 -2.76 3.52
CA PRO A 300 -7.64 -3.19 3.09
C PRO A 300 -7.04 -2.33 1.97
N HIS A 301 -7.84 -1.52 1.26
CA HIS A 301 -7.30 -0.52 0.31
C HIS A 301 -6.44 0.56 0.99
N GLN A 302 -6.41 0.59 2.31
CA GLN A 302 -5.65 1.55 3.11
C GLN A 302 -4.35 0.99 3.66
N ILE A 303 -4.00 -0.26 3.38
CA ILE A 303 -2.66 -0.74 3.66
C ILE A 303 -1.71 -0.04 2.69
N SER A 304 -0.86 0.79 3.25
CA SER A 304 0.14 1.52 2.48
C SER A 304 1.53 0.97 2.76
N ILE A 305 2.31 0.81 1.72
CA ILE A 305 3.74 0.56 1.80
C ILE A 305 4.44 1.68 1.06
N ALA A 306 5.49 2.22 1.66
CA ALA A 306 6.30 3.24 1.03
C ALA A 306 7.79 3.01 1.33
N ASP A 307 8.67 3.44 0.43
CA ASP A 307 10.12 3.40 0.63
C ASP A 307 10.56 4.58 1.50
N ASP A 308 11.30 4.34 2.57
CA ASP A 308 11.83 5.40 3.44
C ASP A 308 13.13 6.03 2.90
N GLY A 309 13.61 5.58 1.75
CA GLY A 309 14.87 6.04 1.15
C GLY A 309 16.14 5.53 1.84
N ASN A 310 16.01 4.80 2.94
CA ASN A 310 17.12 4.31 3.77
C ASN A 310 17.27 2.78 3.73
N GLY A 311 16.71 2.13 2.72
CA GLY A 311 16.78 0.68 2.54
C GLY A 311 15.70 -0.10 3.28
N PHE A 312 14.64 0.58 3.72
CA PHE A 312 13.47 -0.02 4.36
C PHE A 312 12.19 0.38 3.64
N SER A 313 11.23 -0.53 3.66
CA SER A 313 9.84 -0.23 3.34
C SER A 313 9.09 0.03 4.65
N VAL A 314 8.32 1.09 4.70
CA VAL A 314 7.41 1.39 5.81
C VAL A 314 6.04 0.84 5.45
N LEU A 315 5.56 -0.11 6.26
CA LEU A 315 4.26 -0.75 6.11
C LEU A 315 3.30 -0.23 7.16
N LEU A 316 2.19 0.31 6.72
CA LEU A 316 1.08 0.70 7.57
C LEU A 316 0.11 -0.49 7.75
N THR A 317 -0.24 -0.78 8.99
CA THR A 317 -1.31 -1.71 9.35
C THR A 317 -2.37 -1.00 10.20
N LYS A 318 -3.38 -1.71 10.67
CA LYS A 318 -4.54 -1.13 11.38
C LYS A 318 -4.16 -0.16 12.51
N ASN A 319 -3.15 -0.48 13.30
CA ASN A 319 -2.75 0.28 14.49
C ASN A 319 -1.25 0.28 14.74
N ALA A 320 -0.45 -0.06 13.73
CA ALA A 320 0.99 -0.09 13.83
C ALA A 320 1.66 0.28 12.51
N VAL A 321 2.87 0.79 12.61
CA VAL A 321 3.78 1.01 11.50
C VAL A 321 4.95 0.05 11.65
N TRP A 322 5.34 -0.58 10.56
CA TRP A 322 6.42 -1.57 10.51
C TRP A 322 7.49 -1.09 9.53
N ARG A 323 8.75 -1.22 9.90
CA ARG A 323 9.86 -1.04 8.96
C ARG A 323 10.34 -2.41 8.51
N ILE A 324 10.32 -2.65 7.21
CA ILE A 324 10.72 -3.91 6.59
C ILE A 324 11.97 -3.67 5.75
N PRO A 325 13.11 -4.30 6.06
CA PRO A 325 14.32 -4.17 5.24
C PRO A 325 14.07 -4.65 3.80
N HIS A 326 14.60 -3.94 2.80
CA HIS A 326 14.46 -4.34 1.38
C HIS A 326 15.11 -5.69 1.10
N HIS A 327 16.18 -6.03 1.81
CA HIS A 327 16.92 -7.28 1.61
C HIS A 327 16.62 -8.29 2.72
N LEU A 328 15.43 -8.88 2.69
CA LEU A 328 15.05 -9.91 3.67
C LEU A 328 15.78 -11.25 3.48
N GLY A 329 16.40 -11.45 2.30
CA GLY A 329 17.11 -12.68 1.98
C GLY A 329 16.23 -13.92 1.78
N PHE A 330 14.89 -13.77 1.78
CA PHE A 330 13.95 -14.90 1.66
C PHE A 330 14.18 -15.78 0.44
N PHE A 331 14.60 -15.16 -0.67
CA PHE A 331 14.79 -15.85 -1.94
C PHE A 331 16.23 -16.35 -2.15
N ASN A 332 17.17 -15.93 -1.30
CA ASN A 332 18.59 -16.23 -1.41
C ASN A 332 19.04 -17.39 -0.51
N VAL A 333 18.15 -17.96 0.30
CA VAL A 333 18.42 -19.13 1.13
C VAL A 333 18.08 -20.41 0.38
N ASN A 334 18.79 -21.50 0.68
CA ASN A 334 18.54 -22.79 0.10
C ASN A 334 18.27 -23.83 1.21
N PRO A 335 17.06 -24.40 1.29
CA PRO A 335 15.88 -24.13 0.48
C PRO A 335 15.31 -22.71 0.68
N PRO A 336 14.56 -22.16 -0.30
CA PRO A 336 13.95 -20.84 -0.16
C PRO A 336 12.88 -20.85 0.93
N VAL A 337 12.67 -19.69 1.56
CA VAL A 337 11.60 -19.52 2.55
C VAL A 337 10.24 -19.74 1.88
N VAL A 338 9.40 -20.56 2.48
CA VAL A 338 8.06 -20.85 1.98
C VAL A 338 7.00 -20.08 2.74
N THR A 339 7.21 -19.86 4.01
CA THR A 339 6.26 -19.15 4.89
C THR A 339 7.01 -18.22 5.83
N ALA A 340 6.44 -17.04 6.03
CA ALA A 340 6.89 -16.09 7.03
C ALA A 340 5.69 -15.54 7.80
N CYS A 341 5.88 -15.07 9.02
CA CYS A 341 4.82 -14.40 9.78
C CYS A 341 5.37 -13.20 10.54
N LEU A 342 4.54 -12.19 10.67
CA LEU A 342 4.80 -11.05 11.57
C LEU A 342 4.35 -11.45 12.98
N SER A 343 5.28 -11.45 13.92
CA SER A 343 4.98 -11.54 15.36
C SER A 343 5.02 -10.15 15.97
N ASP A 344 4.64 -10.02 17.24
CA ASP A 344 4.60 -8.71 17.94
C ASP A 344 5.96 -7.98 17.98
N LYS A 345 7.07 -8.67 17.70
CA LYS A 345 8.43 -8.10 17.79
C LYS A 345 9.35 -8.46 16.61
N SER A 346 8.98 -9.40 15.76
CA SER A 346 9.87 -9.90 14.70
C SER A 346 9.14 -10.55 13.54
N LEU A 347 9.80 -10.59 12.39
CA LEU A 347 9.43 -11.47 11.30
C LEU A 347 10.02 -12.86 11.56
N ILE A 348 9.16 -13.84 11.68
CA ILE A 348 9.54 -15.24 11.81
C ILE A 348 9.31 -15.90 10.46
N TYR A 349 10.30 -16.63 9.95
CA TYR A 349 10.17 -17.41 8.74
C TYR A 349 10.73 -18.81 8.92
N VAL A 350 10.19 -19.73 8.17
CA VAL A 350 10.58 -21.16 8.18
C VAL A 350 11.14 -21.53 6.81
N ASN A 351 12.33 -22.11 6.81
CA ASN A 351 12.90 -22.76 5.64
C ASN A 351 12.44 -24.22 5.63
N ASN A 352 11.95 -24.70 4.50
CA ASN A 352 11.68 -26.13 4.30
C ASN A 352 12.93 -26.86 3.84
#